data_bda2c5191052605c0821ee67d88229b7
#
_entry.id   bda2c5191052605c0821ee67d88229b7
#
_cell.length_a   1.000
_cell.length_b   1.000
_cell.length_c   1.000
_cell.angle_alpha   90.00
_cell.angle_beta   90.00
_cell.angle_gamma   90.00
#
_symmetry.space_group_name_H-M   'P 1'
#
loop_
_entity.id
_entity.type
_entity.pdbx_description
1 polymer ?
#
loop_
_entity_poly.entity_id
_entity_poly.type
_entity_poly.pdbx_seq_one_letter_code
_entity_poly.pdbx_strand_id
1 'polypeptide(L)'
;VEKRPFMNIIVCIKQVPDTAAIQLVRINPQTNTLVREGIPAIINPFDENAIEEGLRLREKYGGEVTVLSMGPPQVEKALKDAIAMGADKAVLLCDRAFAGADTLATSYTLACAIKKMGNYDLLLFGKQAIDGDTAQVGPGVAEHLGIPQVTFVRKIEIENQTIRAERTLEDSFELVEAKLPILVTVTKEMNTPRYPSLKGMMKAKTAQITVWGLQDIDADPNRVGLTGSTTHVIKIFTPEMRKKGEILRGEPDQMAEALVGKLRDSKVL
;
A
#
# COMPACT_ATOMS: atom_id res chain seq x y z
N VAL A 1 -35.31 -7.28 12.46
CA VAL A 1 -34.28 -7.09 11.42
C VAL A 1 -33.23 -6.18 12.02
N GLU A 2 -32.11 -6.73 12.50
CA GLU A 2 -30.96 -5.93 12.94
C GLU A 2 -30.50 -5.05 11.77
N LYS A 3 -30.46 -3.73 11.99
CA LYS A 3 -29.87 -2.80 11.03
C LYS A 3 -28.40 -3.19 10.84
N ARG A 4 -28.03 -3.66 9.65
CA ARG A 4 -26.64 -3.87 9.27
C ARG A 4 -25.89 -2.55 9.49
N PRO A 5 -24.74 -2.55 10.16
CA PRO A 5 -23.99 -1.32 10.37
C PRO A 5 -23.58 -0.77 9.00
N PHE A 6 -23.86 0.52 8.79
CA PHE A 6 -23.38 1.24 7.61
C PHE A 6 -21.89 1.53 7.83
N MET A 7 -21.01 0.98 6.98
CA MET A 7 -19.55 1.07 7.17
C MET A 7 -18.93 2.13 6.30
N ASN A 8 -18.23 3.06 6.91
CA ASN A 8 -17.37 4.02 6.22
C ASN A 8 -15.95 3.48 6.19
N ILE A 9 -15.48 3.11 5.00
CA ILE A 9 -14.18 2.51 4.77
C ILE A 9 -13.29 3.50 4.03
N ILE A 10 -12.11 3.77 4.55
CA ILE A 10 -11.07 4.54 3.85
C ILE A 10 -9.98 3.56 3.43
N VAL A 11 -9.65 3.56 2.14
CA VAL A 11 -8.56 2.76 1.59
C VAL A 11 -7.44 3.69 1.15
N CYS A 12 -6.28 3.60 1.80
CA CYS A 12 -5.11 4.33 1.38
C CYS A 12 -4.36 3.55 0.30
N ILE A 13 -4.07 4.22 -0.81
CA ILE A 13 -3.39 3.60 -1.96
C ILE A 13 -2.16 4.41 -2.36
N LYS A 14 -1.21 3.76 -3.00
CA LYS A 14 -0.04 4.39 -3.59
C LYS A 14 0.06 4.07 -5.07
N GLN A 15 0.37 5.09 -5.88
CA GLN A 15 0.81 4.88 -7.24
C GLN A 15 2.29 4.48 -7.23
N VAL A 16 2.63 3.39 -7.88
CA VAL A 16 3.99 2.85 -7.97
C VAL A 16 4.38 2.62 -9.44
N PRO A 17 5.67 2.57 -9.78
CA PRO A 17 6.10 2.16 -11.10
C PRO A 17 5.62 0.73 -11.41
N ASP A 18 5.20 0.50 -12.64
CA ASP A 18 4.85 -0.85 -13.11
C ASP A 18 6.11 -1.73 -13.14
N THR A 19 6.09 -2.82 -12.37
CA THR A 19 7.20 -3.77 -12.32
C THR A 19 7.44 -4.49 -13.64
N ALA A 20 6.42 -4.63 -14.51
CA ALA A 20 6.58 -5.15 -15.85
C ALA A 20 7.43 -4.22 -16.74
N ALA A 21 7.48 -2.94 -16.41
CA ALA A 21 8.25 -1.91 -17.10
C ALA A 21 9.58 -1.56 -16.39
N ILE A 22 10.03 -2.36 -15.43
CA ILE A 22 11.23 -2.08 -14.61
C ILE A 22 12.50 -1.90 -15.49
N GLN A 23 12.53 -2.51 -16.67
CA GLN A 23 13.63 -2.36 -17.64
C GLN A 23 13.73 -0.93 -18.22
N LEU A 24 12.67 -0.13 -18.11
CA LEU A 24 12.63 1.27 -18.54
C LEU A 24 13.12 2.24 -17.45
N VAL A 25 13.31 1.73 -16.24
CA VAL A 25 13.77 2.55 -15.11
C VAL A 25 15.20 3.02 -15.35
N ARG A 26 15.41 4.33 -15.36
CA ARG A 26 16.73 4.95 -15.49
C ARG A 26 17.00 5.79 -14.25
N ILE A 27 18.27 5.83 -13.85
CA ILE A 27 18.74 6.73 -12.80
C ILE A 27 19.32 7.97 -13.47
N ASN A 28 18.90 9.15 -13.06
CA ASN A 28 19.52 10.39 -13.49
C ASN A 28 20.90 10.49 -12.82
N PRO A 29 21.99 10.48 -13.58
CA PRO A 29 23.35 10.45 -13.02
C PRO A 29 23.75 11.76 -12.32
N GLN A 30 23.04 12.87 -12.59
CA GLN A 30 23.33 14.18 -12.00
C GLN A 30 22.62 14.38 -10.67
N THR A 31 21.39 13.90 -10.54
CA THR A 31 20.56 14.09 -9.34
C THR A 31 20.46 12.84 -8.45
N ASN A 32 20.98 11.70 -8.91
CA ASN A 32 20.81 10.39 -8.27
C ASN A 32 19.35 10.04 -7.94
N THR A 33 18.42 10.49 -8.78
CA THR A 33 16.99 10.21 -8.63
C THR A 33 16.51 9.30 -9.76
N LEU A 34 15.43 8.56 -9.51
CA LEU A 34 14.75 7.79 -10.55
C LEU A 34 14.10 8.73 -11.57
N VAL A 35 14.43 8.53 -12.85
CA VAL A 35 13.71 9.16 -13.96
C VAL A 35 12.39 8.41 -14.11
N ARG A 36 11.31 9.03 -13.66
CA ARG A 36 9.95 8.47 -13.72
C ARG A 36 9.24 8.75 -15.04
N GLU A 37 9.80 9.62 -15.87
CA GLU A 37 9.23 10.02 -17.16
C GLU A 37 9.20 8.82 -18.12
N GLY A 38 8.03 8.52 -18.68
CA GLY A 38 7.83 7.41 -19.61
C GLY A 38 7.69 6.03 -18.96
N ILE A 39 7.74 5.91 -17.63
CA ILE A 39 7.49 4.64 -16.94
C ILE A 39 5.98 4.54 -16.65
N PRO A 40 5.29 3.50 -17.12
CA PRO A 40 3.91 3.25 -16.71
C PRO A 40 3.82 3.15 -15.18
N ALA A 41 2.75 3.74 -14.64
CA ALA A 41 2.49 3.69 -13.20
C ALA A 41 1.13 3.03 -12.96
N ILE A 42 1.07 2.19 -11.93
CA ILE A 42 -0.08 1.39 -11.52
C ILE A 42 -0.44 1.65 -10.06
N ILE A 43 -1.62 1.21 -9.64
CA ILE A 43 -1.92 1.07 -8.20
C ILE A 43 -0.98 -0.01 -7.63
N ASN A 44 -0.44 0.23 -6.45
CA ASN A 44 0.35 -0.80 -5.76
C ASN A 44 -0.46 -2.10 -5.61
N PRO A 45 0.08 -3.27 -6.01
CA PRO A 45 -0.68 -4.52 -6.02
C PRO A 45 -1.31 -4.91 -4.68
N PHE A 46 -0.65 -4.63 -3.56
CA PHE A 46 -1.25 -4.87 -2.24
C PHE A 46 -2.41 -3.92 -1.95
N ASP A 47 -2.40 -2.70 -2.52
CA ASP A 47 -3.48 -1.74 -2.34
C ASP A 47 -4.69 -2.11 -3.18
N GLU A 48 -4.51 -2.79 -4.33
CA GLU A 48 -5.63 -3.37 -5.09
C GLU A 48 -6.39 -4.42 -4.25
N ASN A 49 -5.66 -5.24 -3.46
CA ASN A 49 -6.29 -6.16 -2.50
C ASN A 49 -7.04 -5.40 -1.39
N ALA A 50 -6.49 -4.27 -0.92
CA ALA A 50 -7.17 -3.43 0.07
C ALA A 50 -8.46 -2.79 -0.51
N ILE A 51 -8.43 -2.31 -1.76
CA ILE A 51 -9.63 -1.81 -2.45
C ILE A 51 -10.68 -2.91 -2.56
N GLU A 52 -10.29 -4.08 -3.05
CA GLU A 52 -11.21 -5.21 -3.23
C GLU A 52 -11.87 -5.61 -1.92
N GLU A 53 -11.10 -5.67 -0.81
CA GLU A 53 -11.67 -5.99 0.49
C GLU A 53 -12.65 -4.93 0.97
N GLY A 54 -12.31 -3.65 0.81
CA GLY A 54 -13.22 -2.55 1.10
C GLY A 54 -14.54 -2.65 0.32
N LEU A 55 -14.47 -3.00 -0.96
CA LEU A 55 -15.64 -3.20 -1.80
C LEU A 55 -16.50 -4.39 -1.35
N ARG A 56 -15.89 -5.52 -0.99
CA ARG A 56 -16.58 -6.71 -0.47
C ARG A 56 -17.28 -6.43 0.86
N LEU A 57 -16.61 -5.73 1.76
CA LEU A 57 -17.20 -5.34 3.03
C LEU A 57 -18.37 -4.37 2.85
N ARG A 58 -18.23 -3.37 1.97
CA ARG A 58 -19.36 -2.48 1.60
C ARG A 58 -20.52 -3.25 0.99
N GLU A 59 -20.27 -4.21 0.11
CA GLU A 59 -21.31 -5.06 -0.50
C GLU A 59 -22.05 -5.90 0.56
N LYS A 60 -21.33 -6.37 1.56
CA LYS A 60 -21.87 -7.20 2.65
C LYS A 60 -22.63 -6.40 3.69
N TYR A 61 -22.09 -5.25 4.11
CA TYR A 61 -22.62 -4.49 5.27
C TYR A 61 -23.30 -3.16 4.87
N GLY A 62 -23.17 -2.73 3.64
CA GLY A 62 -23.53 -1.37 3.20
C GLY A 62 -22.47 -0.36 3.58
N GLY A 63 -22.63 0.87 3.15
CA GLY A 63 -21.72 1.96 3.47
C GLY A 63 -21.01 2.54 2.25
N GLU A 64 -19.84 3.11 2.47
CA GLU A 64 -19.11 3.85 1.45
C GLU A 64 -17.62 3.49 1.50
N VAL A 65 -16.98 3.39 0.33
CA VAL A 65 -15.54 3.23 0.17
C VAL A 65 -14.95 4.50 -0.42
N THR A 66 -14.11 5.18 0.36
CA THR A 66 -13.33 6.34 -0.09
C THR A 66 -11.88 5.95 -0.25
N VAL A 67 -11.28 6.19 -1.42
CA VAL A 67 -9.84 6.00 -1.63
C VAL A 67 -9.08 7.28 -1.39
N LEU A 68 -7.94 7.19 -0.70
CA LEU A 68 -7.04 8.29 -0.36
C LEU A 68 -5.64 8.01 -0.88
N SER A 69 -5.03 8.97 -1.54
CA SER A 69 -3.63 8.87 -1.95
C SER A 69 -2.89 10.20 -1.77
N MET A 70 -1.58 10.13 -1.54
CA MET A 70 -0.71 11.30 -1.49
C MET A 70 0.30 11.23 -2.63
N GLY A 71 0.41 12.30 -3.39
CA GLY A 71 1.40 12.38 -4.46
C GLY A 71 1.17 13.52 -5.44
N PRO A 72 1.95 13.57 -6.52
CA PRO A 72 1.83 14.59 -7.55
C PRO A 72 0.53 14.40 -8.38
N PRO A 73 0.15 15.39 -9.22
CA PRO A 73 -1.13 15.37 -9.95
C PRO A 73 -1.39 14.09 -10.77
N GLN A 74 -0.35 13.43 -11.27
CA GLN A 74 -0.49 12.19 -12.06
C GLN A 74 -1.11 11.04 -11.26
N VAL A 75 -1.12 11.09 -9.93
CA VAL A 75 -1.75 10.08 -9.06
C VAL A 75 -3.27 10.06 -9.25
N GLU A 76 -3.87 11.12 -9.80
CA GLU A 76 -5.29 11.16 -10.16
C GLU A 76 -5.69 9.96 -11.03
N LYS A 77 -4.79 9.48 -11.91
CA LYS A 77 -5.05 8.30 -12.73
C LYS A 77 -5.30 7.05 -11.85
N ALA A 78 -4.44 6.79 -10.87
CA ALA A 78 -4.61 5.63 -9.97
C ALA A 78 -5.91 5.74 -9.14
N LEU A 79 -6.29 6.95 -8.72
CA LEU A 79 -7.56 7.19 -8.03
C LEU A 79 -8.76 6.94 -8.94
N LYS A 80 -8.69 7.32 -10.21
CA LYS A 80 -9.72 6.99 -11.22
C LYS A 80 -9.79 5.50 -11.49
N ASP A 81 -8.66 4.81 -11.53
CA ASP A 81 -8.62 3.34 -11.68
C ASP A 81 -9.32 2.66 -10.48
N ALA A 82 -9.11 3.15 -9.25
CA ALA A 82 -9.81 2.67 -8.05
C ALA A 82 -11.34 2.94 -8.11
N ILE A 83 -11.76 4.10 -8.63
CA ILE A 83 -13.19 4.37 -8.89
C ILE A 83 -13.76 3.42 -9.96
N ALA A 84 -12.97 3.10 -10.99
CA ALA A 84 -13.38 2.14 -12.02
C ALA A 84 -13.54 0.72 -11.45
N MET A 85 -12.75 0.33 -10.44
CA MET A 85 -12.94 -0.91 -9.68
C MET A 85 -14.22 -0.88 -8.85
N GLY A 86 -14.70 0.29 -8.42
CA GLY A 86 -15.96 0.41 -7.71
C GLY A 86 -15.95 1.35 -6.49
N ALA A 87 -14.86 2.00 -6.17
CA ALA A 87 -14.83 2.98 -5.08
C ALA A 87 -15.84 4.12 -5.30
N ASP A 88 -16.37 4.66 -4.21
CA ASP A 88 -17.43 5.66 -4.24
C ASP A 88 -16.85 7.06 -4.41
N LYS A 89 -15.81 7.39 -3.67
CA LYS A 89 -15.12 8.68 -3.64
C LYS A 89 -13.62 8.52 -3.70
N ALA A 90 -12.94 9.60 -4.07
CA ALA A 90 -11.49 9.64 -4.08
C ALA A 90 -10.96 11.01 -3.61
N VAL A 91 -9.89 10.99 -2.85
CA VAL A 91 -9.19 12.16 -2.33
C VAL A 91 -7.71 12.07 -2.67
N LEU A 92 -7.17 13.15 -3.21
CA LEU A 92 -5.75 13.31 -3.54
C LEU A 92 -5.12 14.36 -2.61
N LEU A 93 -4.11 13.97 -1.85
CA LEU A 93 -3.24 14.91 -1.15
C LEU A 93 -2.13 15.35 -2.10
N CYS A 94 -2.23 16.59 -2.59
CA CYS A 94 -1.33 17.12 -3.61
C CYS A 94 -0.86 18.52 -3.23
N ASP A 95 0.35 18.59 -2.70
CA ASP A 95 1.04 19.84 -2.39
C ASP A 95 2.55 19.63 -2.54
N ARG A 96 3.27 20.68 -2.94
CA ARG A 96 4.74 20.65 -2.95
C ARG A 96 5.34 20.42 -1.57
N ALA A 97 4.66 20.87 -0.52
CA ALA A 97 5.06 20.65 0.85
C ALA A 97 5.13 19.18 1.24
N PHE A 98 4.41 18.29 0.55
CA PHE A 98 4.42 16.83 0.83
C PHE A 98 5.56 16.09 0.12
N ALA A 99 6.28 16.76 -0.79
CA ALA A 99 7.32 16.10 -1.58
C ALA A 99 8.49 15.63 -0.71
N GLY A 100 9.04 14.46 -1.05
CA GLY A 100 10.22 13.90 -0.38
C GLY A 100 9.95 13.30 1.02
N ALA A 101 8.67 13.13 1.39
CA ALA A 101 8.27 12.54 2.65
C ALA A 101 8.80 11.09 2.80
N ASP A 102 9.40 10.80 3.95
CA ASP A 102 9.65 9.44 4.42
C ASP A 102 8.37 8.81 4.99
N THR A 103 8.47 7.63 5.59
CA THR A 103 7.30 6.93 6.16
C THR A 103 6.68 7.67 7.34
N LEU A 104 7.47 8.40 8.14
CA LEU A 104 7.00 9.18 9.28
C LEU A 104 6.17 10.37 8.81
N ALA A 105 6.73 11.20 7.93
CA ALA A 105 6.04 12.37 7.38
C ALA A 105 4.81 11.98 6.53
N THR A 106 4.90 10.87 5.78
CA THR A 106 3.77 10.32 5.01
C THR A 106 2.63 9.89 5.92
N SER A 107 2.90 9.11 6.97
CA SER A 107 1.86 8.64 7.89
C SER A 107 1.20 9.79 8.67
N TYR A 108 1.98 10.80 9.07
CA TYR A 108 1.43 12.02 9.68
C TYR A 108 0.47 12.75 8.72
N THR A 109 0.89 12.97 7.48
CA THR A 109 0.09 13.67 6.47
C THR A 109 -1.22 12.95 6.17
N LEU A 110 -1.16 11.61 5.99
CA LEU A 110 -2.35 10.79 5.78
C LEU A 110 -3.27 10.82 7.01
N ALA A 111 -2.73 10.76 8.22
CA ALA A 111 -3.52 10.83 9.44
C ALA A 111 -4.25 12.18 9.58
N CYS A 112 -3.63 13.31 9.22
CA CYS A 112 -4.29 14.61 9.18
C CYS A 112 -5.47 14.62 8.21
N ALA A 113 -5.28 14.06 7.00
CA ALA A 113 -6.36 13.95 6.02
C ALA A 113 -7.50 13.05 6.51
N ILE A 114 -7.19 11.91 7.11
CA ILE A 114 -8.19 11.00 7.66
C ILE A 114 -8.97 11.67 8.82
N LYS A 115 -8.31 12.42 9.69
CA LYS A 115 -8.97 13.22 10.72
C LYS A 115 -9.94 14.24 10.12
N LYS A 116 -9.55 14.92 9.04
CA LYS A 116 -10.42 15.84 8.32
C LYS A 116 -11.62 15.15 7.69
N MET A 117 -11.44 13.96 7.12
CA MET A 117 -12.55 13.18 6.56
C MET A 117 -13.57 12.82 7.62
N GLY A 118 -13.13 12.64 8.87
CA GLY A 118 -13.97 12.23 9.99
C GLY A 118 -14.55 10.83 9.77
N ASN A 119 -15.62 10.52 10.45
CA ASN A 119 -16.41 9.28 10.39
C ASN A 119 -15.84 8.15 9.52
N TYR A 120 -15.01 7.30 10.11
CA TYR A 120 -14.53 6.05 9.52
C TYR A 120 -14.65 4.91 10.54
N ASP A 121 -14.98 3.73 10.05
CA ASP A 121 -15.04 2.50 10.84
C ASP A 121 -13.83 1.62 10.59
N LEU A 122 -13.32 1.63 9.35
CA LEU A 122 -12.22 0.79 8.94
C LEU A 122 -11.26 1.54 8.01
N LEU A 123 -9.98 1.48 8.33
CA LEU A 123 -8.90 1.93 7.45
C LEU A 123 -8.21 0.71 6.86
N LEU A 124 -8.12 0.64 5.53
CA LEU A 124 -7.46 -0.43 4.81
C LEU A 124 -6.23 0.10 4.07
N PHE A 125 -5.14 -0.63 4.19
CA PHE A 125 -3.88 -0.40 3.51
C PHE A 125 -3.38 -1.70 2.90
N GLY A 126 -2.65 -1.64 1.80
CA GLY A 126 -1.81 -2.76 1.42
C GLY A 126 -0.69 -2.99 2.45
N LYS A 127 -0.22 -4.22 2.57
CA LYS A 127 0.87 -4.60 3.47
C LYS A 127 2.06 -3.64 3.35
N GLN A 128 2.45 -3.30 2.12
CA GLN A 128 3.60 -2.45 1.79
C GLN A 128 3.50 -1.96 0.36
N ALA A 129 4.22 -0.89 0.02
CA ALA A 129 4.40 -0.46 -1.35
C ALA A 129 5.61 -1.20 -1.97
N ILE A 130 5.45 -1.72 -3.19
CA ILE A 130 6.50 -2.54 -3.86
C ILE A 130 7.75 -1.75 -4.26
N ASP A 131 7.71 -0.42 -4.23
CA ASP A 131 8.83 0.46 -4.55
C ASP A 131 9.67 0.87 -3.33
N GLY A 132 9.05 0.90 -2.14
CA GLY A 132 9.72 1.31 -0.90
C GLY A 132 9.89 0.20 0.11
N ASP A 133 9.04 -0.81 0.06
CA ASP A 133 9.09 -2.08 0.80
C ASP A 133 9.21 -1.98 2.32
N THR A 134 8.70 -0.90 2.92
CA THR A 134 8.89 -0.59 4.34
C THR A 134 7.84 -1.19 5.28
N ALA A 135 6.60 -1.39 4.80
CA ALA A 135 5.43 -1.82 5.60
C ALA A 135 5.12 -0.93 6.83
N GLN A 136 5.57 0.32 6.87
CA GLN A 136 5.53 1.20 8.03
C GLN A 136 4.39 2.23 8.01
N VAL A 137 3.89 2.61 6.83
CA VAL A 137 2.96 3.73 6.71
C VAL A 137 1.62 3.44 7.39
N GLY A 138 1.04 2.24 7.18
CA GLY A 138 -0.20 1.84 7.86
C GLY A 138 -0.07 1.92 9.38
N PRO A 139 0.87 1.21 10.00
CA PRO A 139 1.14 1.31 11.43
C PRO A 139 1.36 2.73 11.94
N GLY A 140 2.13 3.54 11.21
CA GLY A 140 2.35 4.94 11.58
C GLY A 140 1.08 5.79 11.54
N VAL A 141 0.18 5.54 10.59
CA VAL A 141 -1.14 6.22 10.55
C VAL A 141 -1.98 5.84 11.74
N ALA A 142 -2.04 4.55 12.12
CA ALA A 142 -2.79 4.09 13.29
C ALA A 142 -2.30 4.76 14.58
N GLU A 143 -0.97 4.87 14.74
CA GLU A 143 -0.36 5.56 15.89
C GLU A 143 -0.74 7.04 15.94
N HIS A 144 -0.67 7.77 14.82
CA HIS A 144 -1.07 9.17 14.76
C HIS A 144 -2.56 9.40 14.98
N LEU A 145 -3.39 8.41 14.72
CA LEU A 145 -4.83 8.46 14.98
C LEU A 145 -5.21 7.96 16.38
N GLY A 146 -4.32 7.26 17.07
CA GLY A 146 -4.58 6.63 18.37
C GLY A 146 -5.61 5.49 18.29
N ILE A 147 -5.60 4.72 17.20
CA ILE A 147 -6.53 3.60 16.98
C ILE A 147 -5.78 2.27 16.95
N PRO A 148 -6.46 1.15 17.29
CA PRO A 148 -5.88 -0.18 17.15
C PRO A 148 -5.54 -0.51 15.72
N GLN A 149 -4.61 -1.45 15.52
CA GLN A 149 -4.20 -1.94 14.20
C GLN A 149 -3.92 -3.43 14.19
N VAL A 150 -4.14 -4.06 13.03
CA VAL A 150 -3.69 -5.43 12.75
C VAL A 150 -3.01 -5.45 11.38
N THR A 151 -1.77 -5.95 11.36
CA THR A 151 -0.94 -5.98 10.13
C THR A 151 -0.87 -7.37 9.53
N PHE A 152 -0.56 -7.44 8.21
CA PHE A 152 -0.38 -8.69 7.44
C PHE A 152 -1.60 -9.60 7.42
N VAL A 153 -2.79 -9.00 7.33
CA VAL A 153 -4.06 -9.71 7.42
C VAL A 153 -4.40 -10.37 6.09
N ARG A 154 -4.82 -11.64 6.16
CA ARG A 154 -5.24 -12.47 5.03
C ARG A 154 -6.73 -12.83 5.05
N LYS A 155 -7.43 -12.56 6.17
CA LYS A 155 -8.86 -12.80 6.30
C LYS A 155 -9.46 -11.86 7.33
N ILE A 156 -10.66 -11.33 7.02
CA ILE A 156 -11.42 -10.44 7.90
C ILE A 156 -12.85 -10.98 8.03
N GLU A 157 -13.34 -11.00 9.26
CA GLU A 157 -14.75 -11.16 9.59
C GLU A 157 -15.16 -10.05 10.53
N ILE A 158 -16.35 -9.46 10.32
CA ILE A 158 -16.86 -8.38 11.17
C ILE A 158 -18.23 -8.78 11.69
N GLU A 159 -18.38 -8.70 13.00
CA GLU A 159 -19.62 -8.97 13.71
C GLU A 159 -19.76 -8.02 14.91
N ASN A 160 -20.94 -7.40 15.07
CA ASN A 160 -21.26 -6.53 16.22
C ASN A 160 -20.18 -5.48 16.54
N GLN A 161 -19.65 -4.78 15.50
CA GLN A 161 -18.57 -3.78 15.61
C GLN A 161 -17.22 -4.35 16.12
N THR A 162 -17.07 -5.65 16.08
CA THR A 162 -15.82 -6.34 16.38
C THR A 162 -15.28 -6.96 15.10
N ILE A 163 -14.02 -6.72 14.80
CA ILE A 163 -13.29 -7.37 13.72
C ILE A 163 -12.55 -8.59 14.27
N ARG A 164 -12.62 -9.69 13.53
CA ARG A 164 -11.75 -10.85 13.66
C ARG A 164 -10.83 -10.89 12.45
N ALA A 165 -9.56 -10.70 12.67
CA ALA A 165 -8.55 -10.64 11.63
C ALA A 165 -7.56 -11.80 11.79
N GLU A 166 -7.41 -12.61 10.75
CA GLU A 166 -6.35 -13.62 10.69
C GLU A 166 -5.13 -13.00 10.02
N ARG A 167 -4.02 -12.89 10.77
CA ARG A 167 -2.76 -12.34 10.27
C ARG A 167 -1.72 -13.43 10.05
N THR A 168 -0.88 -13.23 9.05
CA THR A 168 0.22 -14.13 8.71
C THR A 168 1.47 -13.75 9.50
N LEU A 169 2.09 -14.73 10.14
CA LEU A 169 3.43 -14.68 10.71
C LEU A 169 4.39 -15.53 9.86
N GLU A 170 5.64 -15.71 10.27
CA GLU A 170 6.64 -16.45 9.49
C GLU A 170 6.25 -17.92 9.30
N ASP A 171 5.79 -18.57 10.34
CA ASP A 171 5.50 -20.02 10.39
C ASP A 171 4.10 -20.36 10.93
N SER A 172 3.25 -19.36 11.16
CA SER A 172 1.96 -19.52 11.80
C SER A 172 0.95 -18.44 11.39
N PHE A 173 -0.27 -18.58 11.87
CA PHE A 173 -1.33 -17.56 11.75
C PHE A 173 -1.81 -17.19 13.14
N GLU A 174 -2.14 -15.93 13.31
CA GLU A 174 -2.68 -15.39 14.54
C GLU A 174 -4.08 -14.82 14.29
N LEU A 175 -5.04 -15.19 15.12
CA LEU A 175 -6.38 -14.62 15.11
C LEU A 175 -6.47 -13.51 16.13
N VAL A 176 -6.71 -12.29 15.67
CA VAL A 176 -6.82 -11.09 16.51
C VAL A 176 -8.24 -10.58 16.49
N GLU A 177 -8.79 -10.28 17.67
CA GLU A 177 -10.06 -9.58 17.82
C GLU A 177 -9.83 -8.15 18.29
N ALA A 178 -10.54 -7.19 17.67
CA ALA A 178 -10.50 -5.78 18.08
C ALA A 178 -11.83 -5.07 17.75
N LYS A 179 -12.05 -3.93 18.40
CA LYS A 179 -13.22 -3.08 18.12
C LYS A 179 -12.92 -2.08 17.01
N LEU A 180 -13.97 -1.73 16.27
CA LEU A 180 -13.93 -0.59 15.33
C LEU A 180 -13.96 0.75 16.12
N PRO A 181 -13.35 1.84 15.63
CA PRO A 181 -12.58 1.90 14.38
C PRO A 181 -11.19 1.27 14.51
N ILE A 182 -10.69 0.71 13.41
CA ILE A 182 -9.39 0.03 13.37
C ILE A 182 -8.68 0.24 12.03
N LEU A 183 -7.36 0.13 12.01
CA LEU A 183 -6.56 0.06 10.79
C LEU A 183 -6.11 -1.38 10.53
N VAL A 184 -6.23 -1.82 9.28
CA VAL A 184 -5.78 -3.14 8.85
C VAL A 184 -4.86 -3.00 7.63
N THR A 185 -3.72 -3.71 7.64
CA THR A 185 -2.92 -3.88 6.44
C THR A 185 -3.09 -5.27 5.87
N VAL A 186 -3.39 -5.38 4.57
CA VAL A 186 -3.75 -6.65 3.92
C VAL A 186 -2.63 -7.22 3.06
N THR A 187 -2.58 -8.53 2.99
CA THR A 187 -1.66 -9.29 2.12
C THR A 187 -2.34 -9.70 0.82
N LYS A 188 -1.59 -10.25 -0.13
CA LYS A 188 -2.13 -10.74 -1.42
C LYS A 188 -3.11 -11.91 -1.26
N GLU A 189 -2.95 -12.67 -0.19
CA GLU A 189 -3.78 -13.84 0.13
C GLU A 189 -5.18 -13.45 0.60
N MET A 190 -5.45 -12.17 0.87
CA MET A 190 -6.75 -11.66 1.29
C MET A 190 -7.84 -11.97 0.27
N ASN A 191 -7.58 -11.69 -0.99
CA ASN A 191 -8.57 -11.82 -2.07
C ASN A 191 -7.90 -11.74 -3.45
N THR A 192 -8.71 -11.90 -4.49
CA THR A 192 -8.32 -11.57 -5.87
C THR A 192 -9.04 -10.29 -6.28
N PRO A 193 -8.32 -9.20 -6.60
CA PRO A 193 -8.93 -7.95 -7.03
C PRO A 193 -9.77 -8.13 -8.30
N ARG A 194 -10.92 -7.48 -8.32
CA ARG A 194 -11.81 -7.46 -9.50
C ARG A 194 -11.26 -6.57 -10.60
N TYR A 195 -11.57 -6.93 -11.84
CA TYR A 195 -11.35 -6.02 -12.97
C TYR A 195 -12.40 -4.89 -12.98
N PRO A 196 -12.02 -3.69 -13.46
CA PRO A 196 -12.97 -2.61 -13.67
C PRO A 196 -14.11 -3.01 -14.60
N SER A 197 -15.36 -2.70 -14.21
CA SER A 197 -16.53 -2.91 -15.07
C SER A 197 -16.69 -1.76 -16.08
N LEU A 198 -17.40 -2.00 -17.19
CA LEU A 198 -17.73 -0.94 -18.15
C LEU A 198 -18.42 0.26 -17.48
N LYS A 199 -19.36 0.01 -16.59
CA LYS A 199 -20.04 1.05 -15.79
C LYS A 199 -19.05 1.79 -14.89
N GLY A 200 -18.15 1.07 -14.25
CA GLY A 200 -17.08 1.66 -13.41
C GLY A 200 -16.13 2.54 -14.21
N MET A 201 -15.71 2.11 -15.39
CA MET A 201 -14.88 2.91 -16.28
C MET A 201 -15.58 4.19 -16.77
N MET A 202 -16.88 4.12 -17.05
CA MET A 202 -17.67 5.31 -17.40
C MET A 202 -17.78 6.28 -16.21
N LYS A 203 -18.04 5.78 -15.00
CA LYS A 203 -18.06 6.57 -13.75
C LYS A 203 -16.72 7.26 -13.53
N ALA A 204 -15.62 6.54 -13.68
CA ALA A 204 -14.27 7.07 -13.48
C ALA A 204 -13.90 8.23 -14.41
N LYS A 205 -14.38 8.20 -15.68
CA LYS A 205 -14.16 9.29 -16.65
C LYS A 205 -14.72 10.63 -16.21
N THR A 206 -15.86 10.62 -15.52
CA THR A 206 -16.57 11.83 -15.07
C THR A 206 -16.38 12.11 -13.58
N ALA A 207 -15.69 11.22 -12.86
CA ALA A 207 -15.48 11.36 -11.43
C ALA A 207 -14.62 12.60 -11.13
N GLN A 208 -15.11 13.41 -10.20
CA GLN A 208 -14.34 14.51 -9.62
C GLN A 208 -13.51 13.97 -8.45
N ILE A 209 -12.21 14.20 -8.52
CA ILE A 209 -11.28 13.88 -7.44
C ILE A 209 -11.17 15.09 -6.53
N THR A 210 -11.45 14.93 -5.26
CA THR A 210 -11.21 15.96 -4.26
C THR A 210 -9.71 16.12 -4.06
N VAL A 211 -9.18 17.32 -4.23
CA VAL A 211 -7.75 17.60 -4.04
C VAL A 211 -7.58 18.46 -2.80
N TRP A 212 -6.69 18.03 -1.90
CA TRP A 212 -6.34 18.77 -0.69
C TRP A 212 -4.84 19.06 -0.63
N GLY A 213 -4.51 20.29 -0.26
CA GLY A 213 -3.15 20.73 0.07
C GLY A 213 -2.90 20.77 1.58
N LEU A 214 -1.76 21.32 1.94
CA LEU A 214 -1.31 21.42 3.34
C LEU A 214 -2.34 22.11 4.25
N GLN A 215 -2.86 23.27 3.79
CA GLN A 215 -3.82 24.07 4.56
C GLN A 215 -5.18 23.40 4.70
N ASP A 216 -5.56 22.59 3.70
CA ASP A 216 -6.85 21.90 3.74
C ASP A 216 -6.95 20.85 4.82
N ILE A 217 -5.83 20.23 5.22
CA ILE A 217 -5.78 19.14 6.21
C ILE A 217 -5.24 19.60 7.57
N ASP A 218 -5.03 20.92 7.75
CA ASP A 218 -4.53 21.50 9.00
C ASP A 218 -3.25 20.83 9.52
N ALA A 219 -2.33 20.50 8.60
CA ALA A 219 -1.08 19.83 8.93
C ALA A 219 0.03 20.84 9.29
N ASP A 220 0.83 20.49 10.29
CA ASP A 220 2.02 21.26 10.65
C ASP A 220 3.06 21.18 9.51
N PRO A 221 3.48 22.32 8.90
CA PRO A 221 4.44 22.32 7.82
C PRO A 221 5.82 21.75 8.20
N ASN A 222 6.15 21.74 9.49
CA ASN A 222 7.41 21.17 9.97
C ASN A 222 7.38 19.63 10.09
N ARG A 223 6.22 19.00 9.91
CA ARG A 223 6.02 17.54 10.06
C ARG A 223 5.67 16.86 8.76
N VAL A 224 5.64 17.59 7.64
CA VAL A 224 5.30 17.05 6.32
C VAL A 224 6.50 17.09 5.37
N GLY A 225 6.43 16.31 4.29
CA GLY A 225 7.42 16.28 3.22
C GLY A 225 8.83 16.02 3.72
N LEU A 226 9.81 16.59 3.01
CA LEU A 226 11.21 16.44 3.34
C LEU A 226 11.57 17.07 4.69
N THR A 227 10.94 18.16 5.06
CA THR A 227 11.18 18.86 6.33
C THR A 227 10.76 18.03 7.53
N GLY A 228 9.65 17.30 7.43
CA GLY A 228 9.15 16.40 8.47
C GLY A 228 9.79 15.01 8.47
N SER A 229 10.66 14.72 7.52
CA SER A 229 11.30 13.41 7.36
C SER A 229 12.55 13.27 8.23
N THR A 230 12.65 12.15 8.93
CA THR A 230 13.83 11.79 9.73
C THR A 230 14.87 11.01 8.92
N THR A 231 14.48 10.51 7.75
CA THR A 231 15.34 9.76 6.83
C THR A 231 15.43 10.45 5.48
N HIS A 232 16.62 10.41 4.87
CA HIS A 232 16.87 10.99 3.56
C HIS A 232 17.58 9.98 2.66
N VAL A 233 17.12 9.87 1.41
CA VAL A 233 17.80 9.04 0.40
C VAL A 233 19.07 9.76 -0.04
N ILE A 234 20.24 9.19 0.33
CA ILE A 234 21.55 9.73 -0.03
C ILE A 234 21.95 9.30 -1.45
N LYS A 235 21.67 8.04 -1.81
CA LYS A 235 22.09 7.46 -3.10
C LYS A 235 21.16 6.33 -3.52
N ILE A 236 20.86 6.30 -4.82
CA ILE A 236 20.21 5.19 -5.49
C ILE A 236 21.23 4.54 -6.44
N PHE A 237 21.28 3.22 -6.47
CA PHE A 237 22.16 2.48 -7.39
C PHE A 237 21.49 1.18 -7.82
N THR A 238 21.85 0.71 -9.00
CA THR A 238 21.44 -0.61 -9.46
C THR A 238 22.36 -1.64 -8.83
N PRO A 239 21.85 -2.65 -8.11
CA PRO A 239 22.68 -3.73 -7.60
C PRO A 239 23.42 -4.42 -8.73
N GLU A 240 24.66 -4.83 -8.47
CA GLU A 240 25.38 -5.70 -9.40
C GLU A 240 24.56 -6.99 -9.61
N MET A 241 24.40 -7.38 -10.88
CA MET A 241 23.72 -8.64 -11.16
C MET A 241 24.49 -9.78 -10.51
N ARG A 242 23.81 -10.59 -9.72
CA ARG A 242 24.38 -11.81 -9.16
C ARG A 242 25.00 -12.61 -10.28
N LYS A 243 26.23 -13.07 -10.11
CA LYS A 243 26.88 -13.99 -11.05
C LYS A 243 25.93 -15.14 -11.32
N LYS A 244 25.84 -15.57 -12.58
CA LYS A 244 25.03 -16.75 -12.95
C LYS A 244 25.38 -17.89 -11.99
N GLY A 245 24.36 -18.55 -11.44
CA GLY A 245 24.58 -19.71 -10.58
C GLY A 245 25.37 -20.77 -11.33
N GLU A 246 26.08 -21.61 -10.60
CA GLU A 246 26.82 -22.74 -11.14
C GLU A 246 25.85 -23.91 -11.34
N ILE A 247 25.86 -24.49 -12.52
CA ILE A 247 25.09 -25.69 -12.82
C ILE A 247 26.00 -26.89 -12.58
N LEU A 248 25.68 -27.68 -11.56
CA LEU A 248 26.37 -28.95 -11.30
C LEU A 248 25.92 -29.98 -12.34
N ARG A 249 26.88 -30.71 -12.88
CA ARG A 249 26.67 -31.77 -13.88
C ARG A 249 27.44 -33.01 -13.46
N GLY A 250 26.89 -34.20 -13.73
CA GLY A 250 27.50 -35.50 -13.43
C GLY A 250 26.47 -36.50 -12.97
N GLU A 251 26.90 -37.62 -12.43
CA GLU A 251 26.04 -38.61 -11.80
C GLU A 251 25.41 -38.04 -10.51
N PRO A 252 24.21 -38.48 -10.13
CA PRO A 252 23.45 -37.93 -8.99
C PRO A 252 24.26 -37.84 -7.69
N ASP A 253 25.01 -38.86 -7.37
CA ASP A 253 25.82 -38.93 -6.14
C ASP A 253 26.95 -37.89 -6.15
N GLN A 254 27.63 -37.75 -7.31
CA GLN A 254 28.68 -36.74 -7.48
C GLN A 254 28.14 -35.32 -7.41
N MET A 255 26.95 -35.08 -7.97
CA MET A 255 26.29 -33.77 -7.89
C MET A 255 25.87 -33.45 -6.45
N ALA A 256 25.41 -34.44 -5.70
CA ALA A 256 25.04 -34.28 -4.29
C ALA A 256 26.25 -33.94 -3.42
N GLU A 257 27.35 -34.66 -3.58
CA GLU A 257 28.61 -34.38 -2.87
C GLU A 257 29.17 -32.99 -3.21
N ALA A 258 29.18 -32.61 -4.48
CA ALA A 258 29.64 -31.29 -4.91
C ALA A 258 28.75 -30.18 -4.34
N LEU A 259 27.42 -30.36 -4.29
CA LEU A 259 26.49 -29.41 -3.69
C LEU A 259 26.77 -29.25 -2.19
N VAL A 260 26.87 -30.34 -1.44
CA VAL A 260 27.14 -30.31 0.01
C VAL A 260 28.50 -29.65 0.29
N GLY A 261 29.54 -29.95 -0.51
CA GLY A 261 30.83 -29.29 -0.40
C GLY A 261 30.72 -27.77 -0.55
N LYS A 262 30.04 -27.29 -1.60
CA LYS A 262 29.82 -25.86 -1.86
C LYS A 262 28.99 -25.16 -0.80
N LEU A 263 27.98 -25.81 -0.23
CA LEU A 263 27.17 -25.27 0.86
C LEU A 263 28.02 -25.10 2.14
N ARG A 264 28.91 -26.08 2.45
CA ARG A 264 29.85 -25.96 3.55
C ARG A 264 30.88 -24.85 3.34
N ASP A 265 31.47 -24.76 2.16
CA ASP A 265 32.43 -23.70 1.83
C ASP A 265 31.81 -22.29 1.93
N SER A 266 30.53 -22.19 1.61
CA SER A 266 29.75 -20.95 1.74
C SER A 266 29.20 -20.72 3.16
N LYS A 267 29.48 -21.60 4.12
CA LYS A 267 29.00 -21.54 5.51
C LYS A 267 27.47 -21.43 5.62
N VAL A 268 26.77 -22.12 4.73
CA VAL A 268 25.31 -22.24 4.75
C VAL A 268 24.90 -23.54 5.48
N LEU A 269 25.80 -24.54 5.50
CA LEU A 269 25.72 -25.76 6.29
C LEU A 269 26.87 -25.80 7.30
#